data_952a53bb8557f6faa72b4d6b99b39dba
#
_entry.id   952a53bb8557f6faa72b4d6b99b39dba
#
_cell.length_a   1.000
_cell.length_b   1.000
_cell.length_c   1.000
_cell.angle_alpha   90.00
_cell.angle_beta   90.00
_cell.angle_gamma   90.00
#
_symmetry.space_group_name_H-M   'P 1'
#
loop_
_entity.id
_entity.type
_entity.pdbx_description
1 polymer ?
#
loop_
_entity_poly.entity_id
_entity_poly.type
_entity_poly.pdbx_seq_one_letter_code
_entity_poly.pdbx_strand_id
1 'polypeptide(L)'
;MPITAPFKLASREFRDEPTVIAVNGTKIGGKQLPVIAGPCAVESTEQIVTIARLVQKAGASFIRGGAFKPRTGPYSFQGYGEEALKMLKAAKDETGLGIVTEVMTPHEVELVGEYTDMFQLGTRNMTNFYLLREVGRAGKPVILKRGMSATIEEWLLAAEYILAEGNPDVILCERGIRTFETHTRNTLDLNAVPVIHELSHLPIVVDPSHGTGIRSLVCDMTKASVAAGADGLLLEVHHDPDHSMTGDGAQSLFPDQFETLMRELQPIAIAVGREI
;
A
#
# COMPACT_ATOMS: atom_id res chain seq x y z
N MET A 1 -20.44 26.02 -2.11
CA MET A 1 -19.78 26.79 -3.18
C MET A 1 -19.46 25.82 -4.32
N PRO A 2 -19.31 26.26 -5.57
CA PRO A 2 -18.88 25.36 -6.62
C PRO A 2 -17.44 24.89 -6.34
N ILE A 3 -17.16 23.59 -6.55
CA ILE A 3 -15.81 23.02 -6.39
C ILE A 3 -14.90 23.58 -7.48
N THR A 4 -13.79 24.18 -7.09
CA THR A 4 -12.83 24.84 -8.00
C THR A 4 -11.71 23.89 -8.43
N ALA A 5 -11.38 22.89 -7.61
CA ALA A 5 -10.39 21.87 -7.93
C ALA A 5 -10.76 21.09 -9.19
N PRO A 6 -9.78 20.63 -10.00
CA PRO A 6 -10.04 19.79 -11.19
C PRO A 6 -10.63 18.43 -10.80
N PHE A 7 -10.23 17.86 -9.66
CA PHE A 7 -10.83 16.69 -9.02
C PHE A 7 -11.95 17.13 -8.08
N LYS A 8 -13.09 16.44 -8.10
CA LYS A 8 -14.32 16.86 -7.38
C LYS A 8 -14.52 16.05 -6.11
N LEU A 9 -14.78 14.73 -6.28
CA LEU A 9 -15.11 13.83 -5.18
C LEU A 9 -13.94 13.61 -4.22
N ALA A 10 -12.70 13.69 -4.70
CA ALA A 10 -11.50 13.58 -3.87
C ALA A 10 -11.13 14.88 -3.14
N SER A 11 -11.78 16.01 -3.45
CA SER A 11 -11.40 17.34 -2.94
C SER A 11 -11.88 17.59 -1.51
N ARG A 12 -11.10 18.34 -0.73
CA ARG A 12 -11.55 18.96 0.53
C ARG A 12 -12.75 19.88 0.35
N GLU A 13 -12.92 20.49 -0.83
CA GLU A 13 -14.09 21.32 -1.15
C GLU A 13 -15.39 20.48 -1.22
N PHE A 14 -15.28 19.17 -1.54
CA PHE A 14 -16.41 18.23 -1.52
C PHE A 14 -16.73 17.74 -0.10
N ARG A 15 -15.67 17.40 0.66
CA ARG A 15 -15.78 16.88 2.02
C ARG A 15 -14.62 17.42 2.87
N ASP A 16 -14.96 18.21 3.87
CA ASP A 16 -13.99 18.83 4.79
C ASP A 16 -13.39 17.80 5.77
N GLU A 17 -14.23 16.91 6.30
CA GLU A 17 -13.80 15.89 7.26
C GLU A 17 -12.96 14.79 6.59
N PRO A 18 -11.84 14.35 7.20
CA PRO A 18 -11.05 13.24 6.72
C PRO A 18 -11.88 11.97 6.53
N THR A 19 -11.60 11.23 5.47
CA THR A 19 -12.19 9.91 5.27
C THR A 19 -11.49 8.90 6.17
N VAL A 20 -12.30 8.14 6.93
CA VAL A 20 -11.83 7.02 7.75
C VAL A 20 -12.39 5.74 7.18
N ILE A 21 -11.52 4.84 6.74
CA ILE A 21 -11.87 3.57 6.09
C ILE A 21 -11.71 2.44 7.10
N ALA A 22 -12.77 1.68 7.34
CA ALA A 22 -12.76 0.53 8.24
C ALA A 22 -12.61 -0.78 7.46
N VAL A 23 -11.53 -1.52 7.70
CA VAL A 23 -11.24 -2.81 7.04
C VAL A 23 -10.74 -3.79 8.08
N ASN A 24 -11.32 -4.98 8.13
CA ASN A 24 -10.90 -6.06 9.03
C ASN A 24 -10.66 -5.60 10.49
N GLY A 25 -11.55 -4.74 11.00
CA GLY A 25 -11.45 -4.18 12.36
C GLY A 25 -10.44 -3.05 12.55
N THR A 26 -9.67 -2.69 11.54
CA THR A 26 -8.69 -1.61 11.56
C THR A 26 -9.23 -0.36 10.87
N LYS A 27 -8.86 0.84 11.35
CA LYS A 27 -9.26 2.13 10.78
C LYS A 27 -8.05 2.82 10.14
N ILE A 28 -8.16 3.16 8.84
CA ILE A 28 -7.16 3.91 8.07
C ILE A 28 -7.66 5.34 7.90
N GLY A 29 -6.82 6.34 8.13
CA GLY A 29 -7.20 7.77 8.10
C GLY A 29 -7.72 8.31 9.43
N GLY A 30 -7.73 7.49 10.50
CA GLY A 30 -8.08 7.88 11.86
C GLY A 30 -6.84 8.07 12.74
N LYS A 31 -7.01 7.88 14.06
CA LYS A 31 -5.88 7.93 15.01
C LYS A 31 -4.92 6.73 14.87
N GLN A 32 -5.45 5.58 14.48
CA GLN A 32 -4.62 4.40 14.26
C GLN A 32 -3.65 4.64 13.11
N LEU A 33 -2.43 4.12 13.26
CA LEU A 33 -1.41 4.05 12.21
C LEU A 33 -1.26 2.58 11.77
N PRO A 34 -2.12 2.07 10.87
CA PRO A 34 -2.03 0.70 10.41
C PRO A 34 -0.76 0.45 9.61
N VAL A 35 -0.18 -0.73 9.83
CA VAL A 35 0.99 -1.18 9.08
C VAL A 35 0.62 -2.40 8.25
N ILE A 36 0.82 -2.26 6.94
CA ILE A 36 0.63 -3.30 5.94
C ILE A 36 2.00 -3.89 5.64
N ALA A 37 2.26 -5.12 6.06
CA ALA A 37 3.58 -5.74 5.95
C ALA A 37 3.53 -7.13 5.31
N GLY A 38 4.57 -7.52 4.59
CA GLY A 38 4.66 -8.84 3.97
C GLY A 38 5.57 -8.86 2.74
N PRO A 39 5.72 -10.02 2.07
CA PRO A 39 6.67 -10.18 0.98
C PRO A 39 6.25 -9.47 -0.30
N CYS A 40 7.20 -9.23 -1.20
CA CYS A 40 6.92 -8.71 -2.54
C CYS A 40 5.96 -9.64 -3.30
N ALA A 41 6.19 -10.95 -3.26
CA ALA A 41 5.32 -11.95 -3.85
C ALA A 41 5.08 -13.12 -2.90
N VAL A 42 3.98 -13.81 -3.13
CA VAL A 42 3.69 -15.10 -2.48
C VAL A 42 4.43 -16.20 -3.24
N GLU A 43 5.32 -16.92 -2.56
CA GLU A 43 6.20 -17.92 -3.15
C GLU A 43 5.82 -19.36 -2.72
N SER A 44 5.28 -19.50 -1.51
CA SER A 44 4.74 -20.76 -0.98
C SER A 44 3.80 -20.50 0.21
N THR A 45 3.00 -21.50 0.58
CA THR A 45 2.17 -21.43 1.79
C THR A 45 3.03 -21.29 3.04
N GLU A 46 4.12 -22.02 3.13
CA GLU A 46 5.05 -21.94 4.26
C GLU A 46 5.65 -20.54 4.41
N GLN A 47 6.12 -19.97 3.31
CA GLN A 47 6.68 -18.60 3.28
C GLN A 47 5.65 -17.59 3.81
N ILE A 48 4.46 -17.52 3.21
CA ILE A 48 3.50 -16.46 3.53
C ILE A 48 2.92 -16.61 4.93
N VAL A 49 2.66 -17.83 5.40
CA VAL A 49 2.18 -18.10 6.75
C VAL A 49 3.26 -17.77 7.79
N THR A 50 4.51 -18.13 7.53
CA THR A 50 5.64 -17.80 8.42
C THR A 50 5.78 -16.29 8.55
N ILE A 51 5.77 -15.56 7.44
CA ILE A 51 5.88 -14.09 7.44
C ILE A 51 4.67 -13.49 8.15
N ALA A 52 3.44 -13.96 7.87
CA ALA A 52 2.22 -13.45 8.48
C ALA A 52 2.25 -13.54 10.01
N ARG A 53 2.69 -14.67 10.57
CA ARG A 53 2.86 -14.84 12.02
C ARG A 53 3.86 -13.84 12.59
N LEU A 54 5.01 -13.67 11.93
CA LEU A 54 6.08 -12.79 12.39
C LEU A 54 5.65 -11.31 12.37
N VAL A 55 5.01 -10.86 11.27
CA VAL A 55 4.57 -9.47 11.19
C VAL A 55 3.36 -9.19 12.08
N GLN A 56 2.44 -10.17 12.27
CA GLN A 56 1.33 -10.06 13.22
C GLN A 56 1.84 -9.86 14.64
N LYS A 57 2.78 -10.73 15.06
CA LYS A 57 3.40 -10.64 16.40
C LYS A 57 4.08 -9.29 16.64
N ALA A 58 4.64 -8.70 15.59
CA ALA A 58 5.27 -7.38 15.64
C ALA A 58 4.28 -6.20 15.57
N GLY A 59 2.97 -6.45 15.36
CA GLY A 59 1.93 -5.44 15.38
C GLY A 59 1.43 -4.97 14.00
N ALA A 60 1.73 -5.70 12.91
CA ALA A 60 1.12 -5.41 11.62
C ALA A 60 -0.39 -5.62 11.66
N SER A 61 -1.14 -4.79 10.92
CA SER A 61 -2.60 -4.86 10.80
C SER A 61 -3.05 -5.68 9.59
N PHE A 62 -2.23 -5.74 8.55
CA PHE A 62 -2.52 -6.42 7.29
C PHE A 62 -1.31 -7.21 6.80
N ILE A 63 -1.58 -8.34 6.16
CA ILE A 63 -0.59 -9.06 5.35
C ILE A 63 -0.69 -8.59 3.90
N ARG A 64 0.43 -8.27 3.27
CA ARG A 64 0.51 -8.04 1.84
C ARG A 64 1.32 -9.14 1.16
N GLY A 65 1.02 -9.39 -0.10
CA GLY A 65 1.78 -10.30 -0.96
C GLY A 65 1.21 -10.26 -2.37
N GLY A 66 2.08 -10.18 -3.38
CA GLY A 66 1.64 -10.21 -4.78
C GLY A 66 1.30 -11.64 -5.22
N ALA A 67 0.04 -11.88 -5.60
CA ALA A 67 -0.39 -13.11 -6.25
C ALA A 67 -0.05 -13.09 -7.75
N PHE A 68 -0.22 -11.94 -8.37
CA PHE A 68 0.17 -11.61 -9.73
C PHE A 68 1.30 -10.59 -9.70
N LYS A 69 2.25 -10.66 -10.64
CA LYS A 69 3.43 -9.79 -10.63
C LYS A 69 3.64 -9.10 -11.98
N PRO A 70 3.46 -7.76 -12.06
CA PRO A 70 3.78 -7.00 -13.26
C PRO A 70 5.30 -6.95 -13.44
N ARG A 71 5.81 -7.56 -14.51
CA ARG A 71 7.25 -7.59 -14.81
C ARG A 71 7.57 -6.87 -16.11
N THR A 72 8.71 -6.19 -16.15
CA THR A 72 9.22 -5.58 -17.37
C THR A 72 9.68 -6.65 -18.37
N GLY A 73 10.24 -7.75 -17.87
CA GLY A 73 10.69 -8.87 -18.70
C GLY A 73 9.75 -10.08 -18.57
N PRO A 74 9.33 -10.71 -19.70
CA PRO A 74 8.37 -11.82 -19.65
C PRO A 74 8.95 -13.11 -19.05
N TYR A 75 10.26 -13.20 -18.90
CA TYR A 75 10.96 -14.38 -18.36
C TYR A 75 11.08 -14.34 -16.83
N SER A 76 10.73 -13.23 -16.19
CA SER A 76 10.74 -13.11 -14.73
C SER A 76 9.52 -13.81 -14.12
N PHE A 77 9.61 -14.16 -12.83
CA PHE A 77 8.51 -14.78 -12.09
C PHE A 77 7.24 -13.90 -12.14
N GLN A 78 6.14 -14.46 -12.66
CA GLN A 78 4.88 -13.74 -12.91
C GLN A 78 3.88 -13.86 -11.74
N GLY A 79 4.21 -14.61 -10.68
CA GLY A 79 3.29 -14.98 -9.60
C GLY A 79 2.60 -16.32 -9.86
N TYR A 80 1.93 -16.83 -8.85
CA TYR A 80 1.18 -18.11 -8.92
C TYR A 80 -0.33 -17.90 -9.12
N GLY A 81 -0.78 -16.65 -9.33
CA GLY A 81 -2.18 -16.34 -9.60
C GLY A 81 -3.10 -16.79 -8.48
N GLU A 82 -4.17 -17.53 -8.82
CA GLU A 82 -5.17 -18.00 -7.85
C GLU A 82 -4.58 -18.89 -6.76
N GLU A 83 -3.57 -19.70 -7.05
CA GLU A 83 -2.91 -20.51 -6.01
C GLU A 83 -2.26 -19.62 -4.95
N ALA A 84 -1.65 -18.50 -5.34
CA ALA A 84 -1.12 -17.54 -4.38
C ALA A 84 -2.21 -16.83 -3.57
N LEU A 85 -3.39 -16.60 -4.15
CA LEU A 85 -4.55 -16.08 -3.40
C LEU A 85 -5.01 -17.07 -2.33
N LYS A 86 -5.04 -18.36 -2.63
CA LYS A 86 -5.35 -19.43 -1.66
C LYS A 86 -4.32 -19.49 -0.53
N MET A 87 -3.03 -19.29 -0.86
CA MET A 87 -1.95 -19.22 0.15
C MET A 87 -2.12 -18.01 1.07
N LEU A 88 -2.49 -16.84 0.53
CA LEU A 88 -2.83 -15.65 1.34
C LEU A 88 -4.02 -15.90 2.24
N LYS A 89 -5.05 -16.58 1.73
CA LYS A 89 -6.21 -16.98 2.52
C LYS A 89 -5.83 -17.87 3.71
N ALA A 90 -4.94 -18.85 3.50
CA ALA A 90 -4.42 -19.70 4.58
C ALA A 90 -3.68 -18.86 5.65
N ALA A 91 -2.87 -17.86 5.23
CA ALA A 91 -2.21 -16.97 6.16
C ALA A 91 -3.20 -16.11 6.98
N LYS A 92 -4.28 -15.61 6.34
CA LYS A 92 -5.36 -14.90 7.02
C LYS A 92 -6.10 -15.79 8.00
N ASP A 93 -6.45 -17.02 7.61
CA ASP A 93 -7.20 -17.96 8.46
C ASP A 93 -6.43 -18.32 9.73
N GLU A 94 -5.10 -18.29 9.66
CA GLU A 94 -4.25 -18.56 10.79
C GLU A 94 -4.00 -17.35 11.69
N THR A 95 -3.82 -16.16 11.11
CA THR A 95 -3.38 -14.98 11.83
C THR A 95 -4.48 -13.96 12.10
N GLY A 96 -5.57 -13.98 11.33
CA GLY A 96 -6.61 -12.95 11.37
C GLY A 96 -6.24 -11.65 10.68
N LEU A 97 -5.03 -11.51 10.12
CA LEU A 97 -4.61 -10.32 9.37
C LEU A 97 -5.47 -10.12 8.13
N GLY A 98 -5.87 -8.89 7.85
CA GLY A 98 -6.53 -8.55 6.58
C GLY A 98 -5.57 -8.73 5.39
N ILE A 99 -6.08 -9.17 4.24
CA ILE A 99 -5.28 -9.39 3.03
C ILE A 99 -5.28 -8.14 2.15
N VAL A 100 -4.08 -7.73 1.72
CA VAL A 100 -3.86 -6.73 0.67
C VAL A 100 -3.08 -7.36 -0.47
N THR A 101 -3.67 -7.42 -1.66
CA THR A 101 -2.97 -7.94 -2.84
C THR A 101 -3.25 -7.12 -4.09
N GLU A 102 -2.30 -7.15 -5.03
CA GLU A 102 -2.40 -6.39 -6.27
C GLU A 102 -3.34 -7.07 -7.26
N VAL A 103 -4.22 -6.28 -7.88
CA VAL A 103 -4.99 -6.65 -9.06
C VAL A 103 -4.44 -5.91 -10.27
N MET A 104 -4.26 -6.60 -11.40
CA MET A 104 -3.55 -6.05 -12.56
C MET A 104 -4.44 -5.76 -13.76
N THR A 105 -5.53 -6.51 -13.91
CA THR A 105 -6.45 -6.38 -15.06
C THR A 105 -7.91 -6.34 -14.59
N PRO A 106 -8.82 -5.72 -15.37
CA PRO A 106 -10.25 -5.73 -15.05
C PRO A 106 -10.85 -7.14 -14.88
N HIS A 107 -10.35 -8.11 -15.66
CA HIS A 107 -10.83 -9.50 -15.62
C HIS A 107 -10.48 -10.26 -14.34
N GLU A 108 -9.48 -9.78 -13.61
CA GLU A 108 -9.04 -10.40 -12.35
C GLU A 108 -9.76 -9.83 -11.13
N VAL A 109 -10.52 -8.74 -11.26
CA VAL A 109 -11.10 -8.03 -10.12
C VAL A 109 -12.05 -8.91 -9.32
N GLU A 110 -12.92 -9.67 -9.99
CA GLU A 110 -13.84 -10.60 -9.34
C GLU A 110 -13.08 -11.66 -8.57
N LEU A 111 -12.17 -12.39 -9.22
CA LEU A 111 -11.36 -13.44 -8.62
C LEU A 111 -10.54 -12.93 -7.44
N VAL A 112 -9.78 -11.84 -7.61
CA VAL A 112 -8.96 -11.27 -6.53
C VAL A 112 -9.85 -10.77 -5.39
N GLY A 113 -11.03 -10.22 -5.72
CA GLY A 113 -12.03 -9.76 -4.77
C GLY A 113 -12.56 -10.84 -3.83
N GLU A 114 -12.62 -12.11 -4.25
CA GLU A 114 -13.04 -13.22 -3.38
C GLU A 114 -12.07 -13.47 -2.21
N TYR A 115 -10.79 -13.17 -2.40
CA TYR A 115 -9.73 -13.48 -1.43
C TYR A 115 -9.23 -12.27 -0.65
N THR A 116 -9.27 -11.06 -1.23
CA THR A 116 -8.67 -9.88 -0.59
C THR A 116 -9.67 -9.08 0.23
N ASP A 117 -9.19 -8.41 1.28
CA ASP A 117 -9.97 -7.42 2.02
C ASP A 117 -9.82 -6.01 1.41
N MET A 118 -8.71 -5.78 0.73
CA MET A 118 -8.38 -4.49 0.12
C MET A 118 -7.58 -4.72 -1.17
N PHE A 119 -8.02 -4.11 -2.27
CA PHE A 119 -7.27 -4.12 -3.52
C PHE A 119 -6.06 -3.20 -3.44
N GLN A 120 -4.94 -3.61 -4.03
CA GLN A 120 -3.84 -2.73 -4.36
C GLN A 120 -3.78 -2.52 -5.87
N LEU A 121 -3.72 -1.27 -6.30
CA LEU A 121 -3.42 -0.88 -7.68
C LEU A 121 -1.97 -0.42 -7.77
N GLY A 122 -1.18 -1.16 -8.54
CA GLY A 122 0.23 -0.86 -8.72
C GLY A 122 0.46 0.43 -9.51
N THR A 123 1.61 1.02 -9.32
CA THR A 123 2.06 2.27 -9.95
C THR A 123 1.85 2.31 -11.47
N ARG A 124 2.06 1.17 -12.16
CA ARG A 124 1.90 1.07 -13.62
C ARG A 124 0.43 1.11 -14.06
N ASN A 125 -0.50 0.83 -13.14
CA ASN A 125 -1.94 0.80 -13.38
C ASN A 125 -2.66 2.07 -12.87
N MET A 126 -1.94 3.09 -12.39
CA MET A 126 -2.57 4.34 -11.94
C MET A 126 -3.40 5.01 -13.06
N THR A 127 -2.99 4.86 -14.31
CA THR A 127 -3.69 5.41 -15.49
C THR A 127 -4.50 4.36 -16.26
N ASN A 128 -4.67 3.17 -15.72
CA ASN A 128 -5.54 2.15 -16.30
C ASN A 128 -7.00 2.41 -15.89
N PHE A 129 -7.63 3.39 -16.53
CA PHE A 129 -8.97 3.88 -16.18
C PHE A 129 -10.06 2.79 -16.25
N TYR A 130 -9.91 1.78 -17.08
CA TYR A 130 -10.82 0.64 -17.10
C TYR A 130 -10.71 -0.19 -15.82
N LEU A 131 -9.49 -0.44 -15.35
CA LEU A 131 -9.26 -1.15 -14.11
C LEU A 131 -9.72 -0.32 -12.89
N LEU A 132 -9.47 1.01 -12.90
CA LEU A 132 -9.92 1.91 -11.83
C LEU A 132 -11.44 1.86 -11.65
N ARG A 133 -12.19 1.88 -12.76
CA ARG A 133 -13.66 1.75 -12.73
C ARG A 133 -14.10 0.39 -12.22
N GLU A 134 -13.46 -0.69 -12.67
CA GLU A 134 -13.86 -2.03 -12.28
C GLU A 134 -13.65 -2.28 -10.78
N VAL A 135 -12.50 -1.87 -10.20
CA VAL A 135 -12.30 -1.95 -8.75
C VAL A 135 -13.23 -1.00 -7.99
N GLY A 136 -13.61 0.14 -8.58
CA GLY A 136 -14.63 1.03 -8.04
C GLY A 136 -15.97 0.32 -7.87
N ARG A 137 -16.44 -0.38 -8.92
CA ARG A 137 -17.69 -1.16 -8.91
C ARG A 137 -17.67 -2.33 -7.94
N ALA A 138 -16.50 -2.93 -7.72
CA ALA A 138 -16.35 -4.05 -6.79
C ALA A 138 -16.59 -3.65 -5.33
N GLY A 139 -16.55 -2.35 -4.98
CA GLY A 139 -16.98 -1.82 -3.69
C GLY A 139 -16.11 -2.22 -2.49
N LYS A 140 -14.89 -2.71 -2.72
CA LYS A 140 -13.89 -2.96 -1.67
C LYS A 140 -12.91 -1.79 -1.56
N PRO A 141 -12.31 -1.57 -0.39
CA PRO A 141 -11.26 -0.55 -0.24
C PRO A 141 -10.11 -0.75 -1.22
N VAL A 142 -9.56 0.36 -1.73
CA VAL A 142 -8.54 0.37 -2.78
C VAL A 142 -7.34 1.20 -2.35
N ILE A 143 -6.14 0.60 -2.33
CA ILE A 143 -4.88 1.32 -2.26
C ILE A 143 -4.44 1.68 -3.67
N LEU A 144 -4.43 2.97 -3.99
CA LEU A 144 -3.99 3.52 -5.27
C LEU A 144 -2.56 4.06 -5.17
N LYS A 145 -1.59 3.32 -5.70
CA LYS A 145 -0.18 3.76 -5.73
C LYS A 145 0.04 4.84 -6.78
N ARG A 146 0.76 5.90 -6.37
CA ARG A 146 1.15 7.01 -7.26
C ARG A 146 2.00 6.52 -8.42
N GLY A 147 1.74 7.04 -9.61
CA GLY A 147 2.58 6.85 -10.79
C GLY A 147 3.96 7.45 -10.60
N MET A 148 5.02 6.81 -11.12
CA MET A 148 6.41 7.24 -10.91
C MET A 148 6.74 8.63 -11.47
N SER A 149 5.94 9.14 -12.41
CA SER A 149 6.10 10.47 -12.99
C SER A 149 4.79 11.27 -12.91
N ALA A 150 3.86 10.84 -12.05
CA ALA A 150 2.57 11.47 -11.89
C ALA A 150 2.64 12.67 -10.93
N THR A 151 2.01 13.75 -11.31
CA THR A 151 1.72 14.88 -10.41
C THR A 151 0.69 14.46 -9.34
N ILE A 152 0.56 15.23 -8.29
CA ILE A 152 -0.49 15.03 -7.27
C ILE A 152 -1.88 15.17 -7.89
N GLU A 153 -2.06 16.13 -8.78
CA GLU A 153 -3.32 16.35 -9.50
C GLU A 153 -3.73 15.13 -10.35
N GLU A 154 -2.81 14.58 -11.14
CA GLU A 154 -3.05 13.37 -11.94
C GLU A 154 -3.40 12.17 -11.06
N TRP A 155 -2.78 12.07 -9.88
CA TRP A 155 -3.05 11.00 -8.93
C TRP A 155 -4.45 11.15 -8.30
N LEU A 156 -4.86 12.35 -7.92
CA LEU A 156 -6.21 12.63 -7.42
C LEU A 156 -7.27 12.44 -8.51
N LEU A 157 -6.99 12.83 -9.76
CA LEU A 157 -7.86 12.53 -10.89
C LEU A 157 -7.99 11.02 -11.16
N ALA A 158 -6.95 10.24 -10.92
CA ALA A 158 -7.05 8.78 -10.99
C ALA A 158 -7.96 8.22 -9.86
N ALA A 159 -7.87 8.78 -8.64
CA ALA A 159 -8.79 8.43 -7.56
C ALA A 159 -10.26 8.75 -7.89
N GLU A 160 -10.52 9.85 -8.61
CA GLU A 160 -11.87 10.21 -9.08
C GLU A 160 -12.56 9.10 -9.86
N TYR A 161 -11.83 8.33 -10.67
CA TYR A 161 -12.41 7.22 -11.43
C TYR A 161 -12.99 6.13 -10.53
N ILE A 162 -12.37 5.88 -9.38
CA ILE A 162 -12.85 4.91 -8.39
C ILE A 162 -14.05 5.49 -7.62
N LEU A 163 -13.91 6.72 -7.16
CA LEU A 163 -14.95 7.45 -6.42
C LEU A 163 -16.22 7.63 -7.26
N ALA A 164 -16.09 7.92 -8.56
CA ALA A 164 -17.22 8.12 -9.48
C ALA A 164 -18.04 6.85 -9.74
N GLU A 165 -17.48 5.66 -9.52
CA GLU A 165 -18.23 4.40 -9.57
C GLU A 165 -18.96 4.09 -8.24
N GLY A 166 -18.89 5.02 -7.25
CA GLY A 166 -19.60 4.92 -5.98
C GLY A 166 -18.82 4.28 -4.83
N ASN A 167 -17.52 4.03 -5.02
CA ASN A 167 -16.66 3.50 -3.96
C ASN A 167 -15.91 4.64 -3.24
N PRO A 168 -16.28 5.00 -1.98
CA PRO A 168 -15.64 6.07 -1.24
C PRO A 168 -14.32 5.63 -0.56
N ASP A 169 -14.00 4.35 -0.55
CA ASP A 169 -12.94 3.76 0.25
C ASP A 169 -11.62 3.71 -0.55
N VAL A 170 -11.10 4.88 -0.90
CA VAL A 170 -9.83 5.04 -1.62
C VAL A 170 -8.73 5.51 -0.67
N ILE A 171 -7.61 4.80 -0.68
CA ILE A 171 -6.39 5.10 0.08
C ILE A 171 -5.29 5.43 -0.92
N LEU A 172 -4.72 6.61 -0.81
CA LEU A 172 -3.59 7.00 -1.64
C LEU A 172 -2.30 6.37 -1.09
N CYS A 173 -1.35 5.98 -1.96
CA CYS A 173 -0.07 5.42 -1.52
C CYS A 173 1.11 6.10 -2.24
N GLU A 174 1.84 6.94 -1.49
CA GLU A 174 3.12 7.48 -1.96
C GLU A 174 4.18 6.39 -1.89
N ARG A 175 4.94 6.19 -2.97
CA ARG A 175 5.93 5.10 -3.11
C ARG A 175 7.21 5.51 -3.85
N GLY A 176 7.41 6.81 -3.99
CA GLY A 176 8.53 7.39 -4.69
C GLY A 176 8.23 7.72 -6.15
N ILE A 177 8.82 8.80 -6.60
CA ILE A 177 8.74 9.33 -7.96
C ILE A 177 10.12 9.28 -8.62
N ARG A 178 10.16 9.27 -9.94
CA ARG A 178 11.40 9.42 -10.71
C ARG A 178 11.85 10.87 -10.70
N THR A 179 13.10 11.06 -10.35
CA THR A 179 13.79 12.34 -10.42
C THR A 179 15.14 12.16 -11.13
N PHE A 180 15.96 13.19 -11.13
CA PHE A 180 17.32 13.11 -11.64
C PHE A 180 18.27 12.30 -10.73
N GLU A 181 17.88 12.08 -9.45
CA GLU A 181 18.68 11.31 -8.49
C GLU A 181 18.54 9.81 -8.78
N THR A 182 19.66 9.09 -8.76
CA THR A 182 19.74 7.67 -9.13
C THR A 182 20.34 6.77 -8.05
N HIS A 183 20.75 7.33 -6.91
CA HIS A 183 21.31 6.53 -5.81
C HIS A 183 20.26 5.61 -5.18
N THR A 184 19.04 6.12 -4.99
CA THR A 184 17.88 5.32 -4.58
C THR A 184 17.04 4.94 -5.80
N ARG A 185 16.24 3.89 -5.68
CA ARG A 185 15.34 3.42 -6.75
C ARG A 185 14.41 4.52 -7.25
N ASN A 186 13.88 5.31 -6.32
CA ASN A 186 13.05 6.48 -6.55
C ASN A 186 13.35 7.53 -5.48
N THR A 187 12.88 8.75 -5.67
CA THR A 187 12.84 9.78 -4.62
C THR A 187 11.51 9.65 -3.88
N LEU A 188 11.53 9.26 -2.61
CA LEU A 188 10.32 9.22 -1.78
C LEU A 188 9.88 10.66 -1.48
N ASP A 189 8.73 11.05 -2.03
CA ASP A 189 8.19 12.41 -1.91
C ASP A 189 7.32 12.54 -0.66
N LEU A 190 7.95 12.79 0.49
CA LEU A 190 7.23 13.00 1.74
C LEU A 190 6.44 14.32 1.79
N ASN A 191 6.74 15.28 0.90
CA ASN A 191 5.91 16.49 0.76
C ASN A 191 4.49 16.14 0.30
N ALA A 192 4.31 15.02 -0.40
CA ALA A 192 2.98 14.58 -0.82
C ALA A 192 2.04 14.35 0.37
N VAL A 193 2.54 13.97 1.55
CA VAL A 193 1.70 13.68 2.72
C VAL A 193 0.94 14.92 3.18
N PRO A 194 1.58 16.03 3.60
CA PRO A 194 0.86 17.23 4.01
C PRO A 194 0.07 17.86 2.85
N VAL A 195 0.57 17.80 1.61
CA VAL A 195 -0.14 18.35 0.43
C VAL A 195 -1.45 17.60 0.17
N ILE A 196 -1.46 16.26 0.28
CA ILE A 196 -2.70 15.47 0.15
C ILE A 196 -3.67 15.83 1.27
N HIS A 197 -3.22 15.97 2.50
CA HIS A 197 -4.09 16.38 3.61
C HIS A 197 -4.69 17.78 3.43
N GLU A 198 -4.02 18.68 2.74
CA GLU A 198 -4.54 20.01 2.38
C GLU A 198 -5.58 19.93 1.26
N LEU A 199 -5.30 19.16 0.20
CA LEU A 199 -6.11 19.14 -1.02
C LEU A 199 -7.27 18.15 -0.98
N SER A 200 -7.13 17.05 -0.23
CA SER A 200 -8.03 15.90 -0.26
C SER A 200 -8.42 15.43 1.13
N HIS A 201 -9.60 14.84 1.23
CA HIS A 201 -10.06 14.15 2.44
C HIS A 201 -9.63 12.68 2.49
N LEU A 202 -9.02 12.15 1.42
CA LEU A 202 -8.60 10.75 1.32
C LEU A 202 -7.36 10.47 2.18
N PRO A 203 -7.29 9.32 2.87
CA PRO A 203 -6.12 8.94 3.64
C PRO A 203 -4.95 8.62 2.71
N ILE A 204 -3.72 8.90 3.19
CA ILE A 204 -2.47 8.60 2.50
C ILE A 204 -1.57 7.70 3.32
N VAL A 205 -1.18 6.56 2.74
CA VAL A 205 -0.14 5.67 3.26
C VAL A 205 1.17 5.86 2.50
N VAL A 206 2.29 5.50 3.11
CA VAL A 206 3.60 5.63 2.50
C VAL A 206 4.29 4.28 2.40
N ASP A 207 4.96 4.03 1.27
CA ASP A 207 5.71 2.81 0.95
C ASP A 207 7.21 3.13 0.79
N PRO A 208 7.99 3.17 1.88
CA PRO A 208 9.42 3.46 1.83
C PRO A 208 10.23 2.34 1.19
N SER A 209 9.75 1.09 1.23
CA SER A 209 10.44 -0.05 0.62
C SER A 209 10.62 0.16 -0.88
N HIS A 210 9.53 0.47 -1.60
CA HIS A 210 9.62 0.78 -3.03
C HIS A 210 10.16 2.18 -3.30
N GLY A 211 9.98 3.12 -2.37
CA GLY A 211 10.53 4.47 -2.48
C GLY A 211 12.05 4.45 -2.54
N THR A 212 12.68 3.84 -1.57
CA THR A 212 14.15 3.79 -1.49
C THR A 212 14.76 2.68 -2.36
N GLY A 213 14.16 1.48 -2.36
CA GLY A 213 14.72 0.29 -2.99
C GLY A 213 15.96 -0.26 -2.27
N ILE A 214 16.30 0.24 -1.09
CA ILE A 214 17.50 -0.09 -0.32
C ILE A 214 17.11 -0.37 1.13
N ARG A 215 17.28 -1.62 1.57
CA ARG A 215 16.88 -2.12 2.91
C ARG A 215 17.35 -1.23 4.06
N SER A 216 18.62 -0.80 4.03
CA SER A 216 19.21 0.02 5.09
C SER A 216 18.56 1.40 5.26
N LEU A 217 17.86 1.91 4.24
CA LEU A 217 17.20 3.20 4.27
C LEU A 217 15.71 3.10 4.65
N VAL A 218 15.12 1.90 4.58
CA VAL A 218 13.67 1.71 4.80
C VAL A 218 13.25 2.16 6.19
N CYS A 219 13.99 1.79 7.23
CA CYS A 219 13.63 2.12 8.61
C CYS A 219 13.60 3.64 8.85
N ASP A 220 14.62 4.36 8.40
CA ASP A 220 14.69 5.81 8.59
C ASP A 220 13.62 6.55 7.81
N MET A 221 13.37 6.13 6.55
CA MET A 221 12.31 6.73 5.73
C MET A 221 10.90 6.36 6.23
N THR A 222 10.74 5.21 6.90
CA THR A 222 9.50 4.84 7.58
C THR A 222 9.22 5.79 8.76
N LYS A 223 10.22 6.04 9.60
CA LYS A 223 10.12 7.01 10.72
C LYS A 223 9.79 8.40 10.22
N ALA A 224 10.47 8.85 9.16
CA ALA A 224 10.21 10.14 8.51
C ALA A 224 8.79 10.22 7.93
N SER A 225 8.26 9.12 7.38
CA SER A 225 6.88 9.06 6.86
C SER A 225 5.84 9.25 7.96
N VAL A 226 6.05 8.62 9.12
CA VAL A 226 5.18 8.83 10.30
C VAL A 226 5.26 10.27 10.79
N ALA A 227 6.48 10.81 10.90
CA ALA A 227 6.70 12.20 11.32
C ALA A 227 6.08 13.22 10.36
N ALA A 228 6.01 12.90 9.05
CA ALA A 228 5.32 13.71 8.04
C ALA A 228 3.79 13.64 8.14
N GLY A 229 3.23 12.73 8.96
CA GLY A 229 1.80 12.60 9.19
C GLY A 229 1.09 11.51 8.39
N ALA A 230 1.79 10.53 7.82
CA ALA A 230 1.19 9.42 7.08
C ALA A 230 0.05 8.74 7.87
N ASP A 231 -1.01 8.33 7.17
CA ASP A 231 -2.18 7.64 7.75
C ASP A 231 -1.98 6.13 7.86
N GLY A 232 -0.86 5.61 7.41
CA GLY A 232 -0.45 4.22 7.49
C GLY A 232 0.84 3.97 6.72
N LEU A 233 1.33 2.75 6.81
CA LEU A 233 2.60 2.33 6.22
C LEU A 233 2.40 1.05 5.39
N LEU A 234 3.15 0.95 4.28
CA LEU A 234 3.23 -0.27 3.48
C LEU A 234 4.69 -0.68 3.36
N LEU A 235 5.03 -1.86 3.88
CA LEU A 235 6.42 -2.31 4.01
C LEU A 235 6.63 -3.70 3.40
N GLU A 236 7.77 -3.90 2.79
CA GLU A 236 8.21 -5.24 2.40
C GLU A 236 9.00 -5.91 3.53
N VAL A 237 8.51 -7.09 3.93
CA VAL A 237 9.14 -7.96 4.93
C VAL A 237 9.24 -9.36 4.36
N HIS A 238 10.40 -9.96 4.46
CA HIS A 238 10.64 -11.33 4.00
C HIS A 238 11.53 -12.08 4.98
N HIS A 239 11.25 -13.36 5.25
CA HIS A 239 12.04 -14.16 6.20
C HIS A 239 13.42 -14.53 5.67
N ASP A 240 13.56 -14.60 4.35
CA ASP A 240 14.83 -14.85 3.63
C ASP A 240 14.90 -13.99 2.36
N PRO A 241 15.10 -12.66 2.52
CA PRO A 241 15.01 -11.74 1.38
C PRO A 241 16.11 -11.93 0.33
N ASP A 242 17.24 -12.51 0.72
CA ASP A 242 18.38 -12.67 -0.18
C ASP A 242 18.17 -13.82 -1.19
N HIS A 243 17.23 -14.73 -0.90
CA HIS A 243 16.82 -15.84 -1.79
C HIS A 243 15.39 -15.67 -2.36
N SER A 244 14.82 -14.48 -2.27
CA SER A 244 13.48 -14.20 -2.82
C SER A 244 13.44 -14.39 -4.33
N MET A 245 12.39 -15.09 -4.82
CA MET A 245 12.15 -15.33 -6.26
C MET A 245 11.93 -14.05 -7.06
N THR A 246 11.60 -12.94 -6.40
CA THR A 246 11.28 -11.68 -7.08
C THR A 246 12.48 -10.81 -7.38
N GLY A 247 13.62 -11.05 -6.74
CA GLY A 247 14.79 -10.17 -6.79
C GLY A 247 14.61 -8.83 -6.05
N ASP A 248 13.48 -8.62 -5.35
CA ASP A 248 13.21 -7.41 -4.56
C ASP A 248 13.74 -7.53 -3.11
N GLY A 249 14.57 -8.53 -2.80
CA GLY A 249 15.17 -8.75 -1.49
C GLY A 249 16.00 -7.57 -0.97
N ALA A 250 16.60 -6.78 -1.87
CA ALA A 250 17.42 -5.62 -1.51
C ALA A 250 16.63 -4.52 -0.76
N GLN A 251 15.31 -4.48 -0.88
CA GLN A 251 14.44 -3.50 -0.21
C GLN A 251 13.58 -4.09 0.91
N SER A 252 13.57 -5.42 1.05
CA SER A 252 12.77 -6.11 2.07
C SER A 252 13.48 -6.14 3.41
N LEU A 253 12.78 -5.81 4.49
CA LEU A 253 13.28 -5.97 5.84
C LEU A 253 13.29 -7.44 6.25
N PHE A 254 14.25 -7.83 7.09
CA PHE A 254 14.14 -9.05 7.89
C PHE A 254 13.09 -8.88 9.01
N PRO A 255 12.46 -9.94 9.49
CA PRO A 255 11.44 -9.85 10.54
C PRO A 255 11.92 -9.20 11.84
N ASP A 256 13.16 -9.40 12.24
CA ASP A 256 13.78 -8.78 13.43
C ASP A 256 13.99 -7.27 13.25
N GLN A 257 14.35 -6.85 12.04
CA GLN A 257 14.43 -5.44 11.68
C GLN A 257 13.05 -4.79 11.74
N PHE A 258 12.02 -5.48 11.22
CA PHE A 258 10.65 -5.02 11.27
C PHE A 258 10.12 -4.92 12.70
N GLU A 259 10.36 -5.93 13.57
CA GLU A 259 9.98 -5.90 14.98
C GLU A 259 10.65 -4.73 15.73
N THR A 260 11.93 -4.48 15.43
CA THR A 260 12.66 -3.34 16.01
C THR A 260 12.07 -2.02 15.54
N LEU A 261 11.81 -1.88 14.23
CA LEU A 261 11.19 -0.70 13.67
C LEU A 261 9.83 -0.40 14.31
N MET A 262 8.96 -1.41 14.47
CA MET A 262 7.64 -1.24 15.09
C MET A 262 7.73 -0.66 16.51
N ARG A 263 8.72 -1.06 17.31
CA ARG A 263 8.97 -0.48 18.64
C ARG A 263 9.45 0.97 18.55
N GLU A 264 10.33 1.28 17.60
CA GLU A 264 10.87 2.62 17.40
C GLU A 264 9.83 3.61 16.84
N LEU A 265 8.80 3.13 16.17
CA LEU A 265 7.71 3.97 15.65
C LEU A 265 6.76 4.47 16.75
N GLN A 266 6.60 3.75 17.87
CA GLN A 266 5.65 4.12 18.92
C GLN A 266 5.83 5.56 19.44
N PRO A 267 7.02 6.01 19.87
CA PRO A 267 7.19 7.37 20.35
C PRO A 267 6.97 8.43 19.26
N ILE A 268 7.26 8.10 17.98
CA ILE A 268 7.06 9.01 16.86
C ILE A 268 5.56 9.14 16.56
N ALA A 269 4.83 8.01 16.54
CA ALA A 269 3.38 8.00 16.34
C ALA A 269 2.68 8.84 17.42
N ILE A 270 3.04 8.66 18.69
CA ILE A 270 2.50 9.46 19.81
C ILE A 270 2.78 10.94 19.58
N ALA A 271 3.99 11.31 19.18
CA ALA A 271 4.39 12.71 18.96
C ALA A 271 3.56 13.41 17.88
N VAL A 272 3.05 12.66 16.89
CA VAL A 272 2.18 13.20 15.82
C VAL A 272 0.68 12.90 16.05
N GLY A 273 0.30 12.44 17.26
CA GLY A 273 -1.09 12.18 17.63
C GLY A 273 -1.69 10.90 17.07
N ARG A 274 -0.86 9.94 16.70
CA ARG A 274 -1.25 8.60 16.19
C ARG A 274 -1.02 7.51 17.25
N GLU A 275 -1.69 6.39 17.04
CA GLU A 275 -1.58 5.15 17.85
C GLU A 275 -1.14 3.99 16.93
N ILE A 276 -0.17 3.21 17.34
CA ILE A 276 0.35 2.05 16.59
C ILE A 276 0.33 0.80 17.45
#